data_5e236a6e80d2cc8f8ece4a22ef3912a5
#
_entry.id   5e236a6e80d2cc8f8ece4a22ef3912a5
#
_cell.length_a   1.000
_cell.length_b   1.000
_cell.length_c   1.000
_cell.angle_alpha   90.00
_cell.angle_beta   90.00
_cell.angle_gamma   90.00
#
_symmetry.space_group_name_H-M   'P 1'
#
loop_
_entity.id
_entity.type
_entity.pdbx_description
1 polymer ?
#
loop_
_entity_poly.entity_id
_entity_poly.type
_entity_poly.pdbx_seq_one_letter_code
_entity_poly.pdbx_strand_id
1 'polypeptide(L)'
;NGYVQILGQIWKTAQRIWSINLPAQNPFELVSLEKVNNERERVLTYAEYDRLINIATTSKLHILRDVIMFAYMTGARWSEIMKLLRTDVSFDKQTATFRDTKNGTDRTIPLSDEVIAILKRYPFGDTFFRVSSYDSFKFYFKQACRKADIDDFRFHDLRACFCTNALLSGMSESQVATISGHLDWRSLKRYARIKAEDLLDKVNNIQIVKIKANV
;
A
#
# COMPACT_ATOMS: atom_id res chain seq x y z
N ASN A 1 19.20 14.41 4.43
CA ASN A 1 19.50 13.05 4.92
C ASN A 1 19.88 12.09 3.77
N GLY A 2 19.15 12.08 2.63
CA GLY A 2 19.40 11.13 1.53
C GLY A 2 20.81 11.22 0.93
N TYR A 3 21.32 12.41 0.71
CA TYR A 3 22.68 12.60 0.17
C TYR A 3 23.77 12.07 1.11
N VAL A 4 23.64 12.30 2.41
CA VAL A 4 24.61 11.80 3.41
C VAL A 4 24.63 10.27 3.42
N GLN A 5 23.45 9.62 3.32
CA GLN A 5 23.35 8.17 3.25
C GLN A 5 24.00 7.61 1.97
N ILE A 6 23.75 8.25 0.80
CA ILE A 6 24.36 7.85 -0.48
C ILE A 6 25.89 8.00 -0.42
N LEU A 7 26.39 9.14 0.06
CA LEU A 7 27.82 9.39 0.19
C LEU A 7 28.48 8.39 1.16
N GLY A 8 27.81 8.09 2.28
CA GLY A 8 28.27 7.07 3.22
C GLY A 8 28.35 5.67 2.59
N GLN A 9 27.41 5.34 1.72
CA GLN A 9 27.41 4.07 1.01
C GLN A 9 28.49 4.02 -0.09
N ILE A 10 28.70 5.11 -0.83
CA ILE A 10 29.79 5.23 -1.80
C ILE A 10 31.15 5.06 -1.10
N TRP A 11 31.37 5.69 0.05
CA TRP A 11 32.57 5.54 0.86
C TRP A 11 32.86 4.08 1.20
N LYS A 12 31.84 3.36 1.72
CA LYS A 12 31.97 1.93 2.06
C LYS A 12 32.28 1.07 0.84
N THR A 13 31.67 1.37 -0.29
CA THR A 13 31.92 0.67 -1.55
C THR A 13 33.33 0.94 -2.06
N ALA A 14 33.78 2.20 -2.04
CA ALA A 14 35.14 2.59 -2.45
C ALA A 14 36.20 1.87 -1.61
N GLN A 15 36.01 1.79 -0.31
CA GLN A 15 36.94 1.15 0.60
C GLN A 15 36.95 -0.37 0.44
N ARG A 16 35.77 -1.01 0.34
CA ARG A 16 35.66 -2.49 0.39
C ARG A 16 35.77 -3.15 -0.98
N ILE A 17 35.20 -2.53 -2.02
CA ILE A 17 35.11 -3.13 -3.35
C ILE A 17 36.19 -2.59 -4.28
N TRP A 18 36.40 -1.28 -4.27
CA TRP A 18 37.38 -0.66 -5.16
C TRP A 18 38.77 -0.59 -4.55
N SER A 19 38.92 -1.07 -3.31
CA SER A 19 40.21 -1.09 -2.58
C SER A 19 40.92 0.26 -2.54
N ILE A 20 40.15 1.36 -2.54
CA ILE A 20 40.70 2.70 -2.44
C ILE A 20 41.15 2.91 -0.98
N ASN A 21 42.39 3.34 -0.80
CA ASN A 21 42.92 3.63 0.53
C ASN A 21 42.26 4.92 1.07
N LEU A 22 41.22 4.74 1.87
CA LEU A 22 40.48 5.80 2.55
C LEU A 22 40.68 5.68 4.06
N PRO A 23 40.51 6.78 4.83
CA PRO A 23 40.52 6.70 6.29
C PRO A 23 39.58 5.60 6.81
N ALA A 24 39.97 4.95 7.91
CA ALA A 24 39.19 3.85 8.49
C ALA A 24 37.78 4.30 8.90
N GLN A 25 37.68 5.54 9.42
CA GLN A 25 36.41 6.11 9.84
C GLN A 25 35.70 6.81 8.68
N ASN A 26 34.48 6.41 8.42
CA ASN A 26 33.63 7.04 7.43
C ASN A 26 33.12 8.41 7.97
N PRO A 27 33.50 9.55 7.37
CA PRO A 27 33.12 10.87 7.88
C PRO A 27 31.60 11.11 7.81
N PHE A 28 30.89 10.43 6.92
CA PHE A 28 29.43 10.57 6.77
C PHE A 28 28.64 9.87 7.91
N GLU A 29 29.26 8.96 8.67
CA GLU A 29 28.68 8.37 9.88
C GLU A 29 28.70 9.32 11.08
N LEU A 30 29.56 10.34 11.04
CA LEU A 30 29.64 11.37 12.07
C LEU A 30 28.59 12.47 11.91
N VAL A 31 27.94 12.52 10.73
CA VAL A 31 26.91 13.52 10.46
C VAL A 31 25.62 13.15 11.19
N SER A 32 25.24 13.97 12.15
CA SER A 32 23.93 13.83 12.79
C SER A 32 22.81 14.08 11.78
N LEU A 33 22.04 13.04 11.48
CA LEU A 33 20.88 13.16 10.58
C LEU A 33 19.69 13.70 11.36
N GLU A 34 19.04 14.73 10.81
CA GLU A 34 17.77 15.20 11.37
C GLU A 34 16.71 14.07 11.34
N LYS A 35 16.00 13.92 12.44
CA LYS A 35 14.83 13.04 12.50
C LYS A 35 13.70 13.70 11.73
N VAL A 36 13.57 13.33 10.47
CA VAL A 36 12.46 13.81 9.64
C VAL A 36 11.31 12.82 9.81
N ASN A 37 10.24 13.28 10.45
CA ASN A 37 8.99 12.51 10.47
C ASN A 37 8.22 12.77 9.17
N ASN A 38 8.49 11.96 8.15
CA ASN A 38 7.82 12.00 6.85
C ASN A 38 6.64 11.02 6.78
N GLU A 39 6.16 10.54 7.91
CA GLU A 39 5.04 9.61 7.95
C GLU A 39 3.76 10.31 7.54
N ARG A 40 3.20 9.86 6.41
CA ARG A 40 1.93 10.36 5.92
C ARG A 40 0.80 9.53 6.51
N GLU A 41 -0.22 10.25 7.01
CA GLU A 41 -1.40 9.65 7.64
C GLU A 41 -2.68 10.05 6.90
N ARG A 42 -2.55 10.59 5.68
CA ARG A 42 -3.68 11.05 4.88
C ARG A 42 -4.54 9.87 4.43
N VAL A 43 -5.78 9.86 4.85
CA VAL A 43 -6.82 8.90 4.46
C VAL A 43 -7.98 9.69 3.88
N LEU A 44 -8.59 9.18 2.81
CA LEU A 44 -9.78 9.79 2.22
C LEU A 44 -11.00 9.57 3.11
N THR A 45 -11.81 10.61 3.25
CA THR A 45 -13.18 10.44 3.71
C THR A 45 -14.01 9.72 2.63
N TYR A 46 -15.16 9.17 3.03
CA TYR A 46 -16.06 8.53 2.07
C TYR A 46 -16.48 9.50 0.94
N ALA A 47 -16.81 10.75 1.29
CA ALA A 47 -17.20 11.77 0.33
C ALA A 47 -16.08 12.15 -0.65
N GLU A 48 -14.82 12.21 -0.19
CA GLU A 48 -13.65 12.43 -1.05
C GLU A 48 -13.44 11.25 -2.00
N TYR A 49 -13.55 10.03 -1.48
CA TYR A 49 -13.42 8.82 -2.30
C TYR A 49 -14.48 8.78 -3.40
N ASP A 50 -15.75 9.04 -3.06
CA ASP A 50 -16.84 9.04 -4.03
C ASP A 50 -16.62 10.10 -5.12
N ARG A 51 -16.26 11.33 -4.76
CA ARG A 51 -15.91 12.37 -5.73
C ARG A 51 -14.76 11.95 -6.64
N LEU A 52 -13.70 11.35 -6.07
CA LEU A 52 -12.53 10.90 -6.83
C LEU A 52 -12.92 9.84 -7.86
N ILE A 53 -13.72 8.85 -7.48
CA ILE A 53 -14.18 7.77 -8.35
C ILE A 53 -15.06 8.33 -9.49
N ASN A 54 -15.98 9.23 -9.17
CA ASN A 54 -16.85 9.87 -10.15
C ASN A 54 -16.03 10.65 -11.20
N ILE A 55 -15.04 11.43 -10.77
CA ILE A 55 -14.12 12.16 -11.66
C ILE A 55 -13.25 11.18 -12.47
N ALA A 56 -12.72 10.13 -11.83
CA ALA A 56 -11.87 9.15 -12.50
C ALA A 56 -12.63 8.38 -13.61
N THR A 57 -13.95 8.19 -13.46
CA THR A 57 -14.81 7.53 -14.45
C THR A 57 -14.82 8.29 -15.78
N THR A 58 -14.73 9.62 -15.75
CA THR A 58 -14.72 10.47 -16.95
C THR A 58 -13.33 10.85 -17.43
N SER A 59 -12.29 10.22 -16.88
CA SER A 59 -10.90 10.50 -17.25
C SER A 59 -10.57 10.01 -18.65
N LYS A 60 -9.69 10.76 -19.35
CA LYS A 60 -9.11 10.30 -20.63
C LYS A 60 -8.27 9.01 -20.47
N LEU A 61 -7.76 8.74 -19.27
CA LEU A 61 -7.13 7.47 -18.95
C LEU A 61 -8.20 6.49 -18.44
N HIS A 62 -8.75 5.70 -19.34
CA HIS A 62 -9.92 4.83 -19.07
C HIS A 62 -9.73 3.86 -17.90
N ILE A 63 -8.50 3.43 -17.63
CA ILE A 63 -8.21 2.52 -16.51
C ILE A 63 -8.06 3.23 -15.16
N LEU A 64 -8.07 4.58 -15.13
CA LEU A 64 -7.77 5.36 -13.92
C LEU A 64 -8.65 4.95 -12.75
N ARG A 65 -9.97 4.91 -12.97
CA ARG A 65 -10.96 4.51 -11.97
C ARG A 65 -10.65 3.13 -11.40
N ASP A 66 -10.47 2.17 -12.28
CA ASP A 66 -10.31 0.78 -11.89
C ASP A 66 -9.00 0.50 -11.14
N VAL A 67 -7.93 1.18 -11.52
CA VAL A 67 -6.65 1.12 -10.80
C VAL A 67 -6.76 1.78 -9.43
N ILE A 68 -7.48 2.89 -9.30
CA ILE A 68 -7.73 3.53 -7.99
C ILE A 68 -8.53 2.59 -7.10
N MET A 69 -9.64 2.04 -7.60
CA MET A 69 -10.49 1.11 -6.86
C MET A 69 -9.71 -0.14 -6.42
N PHE A 70 -8.97 -0.74 -7.35
CA PHE A 70 -8.14 -1.90 -7.05
C PHE A 70 -7.12 -1.60 -5.93
N ALA A 71 -6.40 -0.47 -6.01
CA ALA A 71 -5.44 -0.07 -4.99
C ALA A 71 -6.10 0.20 -3.62
N TYR A 72 -7.26 0.87 -3.64
CA TYR A 72 -8.02 1.18 -2.43
C TYR A 72 -8.56 -0.06 -1.72
N MET A 73 -8.97 -1.09 -2.47
CA MET A 73 -9.59 -2.30 -1.94
C MET A 73 -8.59 -3.41 -1.61
N THR A 74 -7.36 -3.34 -2.11
CA THR A 74 -6.35 -4.40 -1.89
C THR A 74 -5.12 -3.90 -1.13
N GLY A 75 -4.91 -2.60 -1.06
CA GLY A 75 -3.70 -2.01 -0.51
C GLY A 75 -2.44 -2.32 -1.31
N ALA A 76 -2.57 -2.82 -2.54
CA ALA A 76 -1.44 -3.18 -3.40
C ALA A 76 -0.61 -1.97 -3.80
N ARG A 77 0.70 -2.18 -3.97
CA ARG A 77 1.62 -1.14 -4.47
C ARG A 77 1.44 -0.96 -5.97
N TRP A 78 1.76 0.23 -6.48
CA TRP A 78 1.72 0.50 -7.91
C TRP A 78 2.40 -0.58 -8.77
N SER A 79 3.64 -0.94 -8.41
CA SER A 79 4.40 -1.95 -9.15
C SER A 79 3.76 -3.33 -9.12
N GLU A 80 3.10 -3.70 -8.03
CA GLU A 80 2.38 -4.96 -7.88
C GLU A 80 1.13 -4.98 -8.77
N ILE A 81 0.39 -3.88 -8.81
CA ILE A 81 -0.80 -3.74 -9.67
C ILE A 81 -0.44 -3.86 -11.16
N MET A 82 0.62 -3.16 -11.58
CA MET A 82 1.03 -3.14 -12.99
C MET A 82 1.67 -4.45 -13.45
N LYS A 83 2.28 -5.20 -12.52
CA LYS A 83 2.93 -6.49 -12.81
C LYS A 83 2.02 -7.69 -12.58
N LEU A 84 0.80 -7.50 -12.10
CA LEU A 84 -0.12 -8.60 -11.81
C LEU A 84 -0.46 -9.36 -13.09
N LEU A 85 0.05 -10.58 -13.19
CA LEU A 85 -0.22 -11.45 -14.32
C LEU A 85 -1.61 -12.11 -14.16
N ARG A 86 -2.21 -12.44 -15.27
CA ARG A 86 -3.48 -13.16 -15.31
C ARG A 86 -3.38 -14.54 -14.69
N THR A 87 -2.24 -15.20 -14.89
CA THR A 87 -1.90 -16.52 -14.32
C THR A 87 -1.76 -16.50 -12.80
N ASP A 88 -1.57 -15.31 -12.22
CA ASP A 88 -1.43 -15.13 -10.77
C ASP A 88 -2.77 -14.84 -10.07
N VAL A 89 -3.88 -14.81 -10.83
CA VAL A 89 -5.22 -14.60 -10.30
C VAL A 89 -6.07 -15.87 -10.45
N SER A 90 -6.58 -16.35 -9.34
CA SER A 90 -7.59 -17.42 -9.32
C SER A 90 -8.96 -16.80 -9.11
N PHE A 91 -9.79 -16.79 -10.15
CA PHE A 91 -11.16 -16.28 -10.07
C PHE A 91 -12.06 -17.20 -9.22
N ASP A 92 -11.82 -18.51 -9.23
CA ASP A 92 -12.60 -19.49 -8.46
C ASP A 92 -12.31 -19.39 -6.95
N LYS A 93 -11.02 -19.18 -6.60
CA LYS A 93 -10.59 -19.00 -5.20
C LYS A 93 -10.66 -17.55 -4.75
N GLN A 94 -10.95 -16.63 -5.66
CA GLN A 94 -10.93 -15.19 -5.41
C GLN A 94 -9.61 -14.73 -4.77
N THR A 95 -8.48 -15.11 -5.36
CA THR A 95 -7.15 -14.75 -4.84
C THR A 95 -6.25 -14.19 -5.94
N ALA A 96 -5.31 -13.33 -5.53
CA ALA A 96 -4.22 -12.85 -6.38
C ALA A 96 -2.88 -13.06 -5.68
N THR A 97 -1.86 -13.48 -6.42
CA THR A 97 -0.49 -13.63 -5.93
C THR A 97 0.39 -12.54 -6.52
N PHE A 98 0.93 -11.68 -5.67
CA PHE A 98 1.93 -10.70 -6.07
C PHE A 98 3.32 -11.32 -5.93
N ARG A 99 4.03 -11.41 -7.06
CA ARG A 99 5.40 -11.95 -7.12
C ARG A 99 6.44 -10.86 -7.01
N ASP A 100 7.66 -11.25 -6.63
CA ASP A 100 8.81 -10.33 -6.54
C ASP A 100 8.47 -9.02 -5.85
N THR A 101 7.78 -9.11 -4.71
CA THR A 101 7.44 -7.90 -3.96
C THR A 101 8.71 -7.20 -3.51
N LYS A 102 8.64 -5.91 -3.19
CA LYS A 102 9.79 -5.13 -2.70
C LYS A 102 10.57 -5.82 -1.55
N ASN A 103 9.93 -6.77 -0.89
CA ASN A 103 10.48 -7.52 0.24
C ASN A 103 11.08 -8.88 -0.18
N GLY A 104 11.13 -9.20 -1.48
CA GLY A 104 11.69 -10.45 -2.01
C GLY A 104 10.84 -11.69 -1.73
N THR A 105 9.60 -11.54 -1.29
CA THR A 105 8.69 -12.66 -1.01
C THR A 105 7.39 -12.50 -1.78
N ASP A 106 6.87 -13.61 -2.29
CA ASP A 106 5.54 -13.66 -2.87
C ASP A 106 4.48 -13.56 -1.77
N ARG A 107 3.35 -12.94 -2.08
CA ARG A 107 2.20 -12.94 -1.20
C ARG A 107 0.90 -13.14 -1.95
N THR A 108 0.04 -13.97 -1.42
CA THR A 108 -1.32 -14.19 -1.93
C THR A 108 -2.32 -13.43 -1.06
N ILE A 109 -3.22 -12.70 -1.70
CA ILE A 109 -4.27 -11.94 -1.02
C ILE A 109 -5.65 -12.38 -1.50
N PRO A 110 -6.68 -12.29 -0.64
CA PRO A 110 -8.07 -12.47 -1.06
C PRO A 110 -8.53 -11.26 -1.89
N LEU A 111 -9.44 -11.50 -2.83
CA LEU A 111 -10.07 -10.49 -3.66
C LEU A 111 -11.57 -10.46 -3.37
N SER A 112 -12.13 -9.28 -3.13
CA SER A 112 -13.58 -9.10 -3.01
C SER A 112 -14.27 -9.28 -4.37
N ASP A 113 -15.57 -9.54 -4.33
CA ASP A 113 -16.39 -9.67 -5.55
C ASP A 113 -16.26 -8.44 -6.47
N GLU A 114 -16.16 -7.27 -5.86
CA GLU A 114 -16.01 -6.02 -6.59
C GLU A 114 -14.64 -5.93 -7.30
N VAL A 115 -13.56 -6.36 -6.65
CA VAL A 115 -12.23 -6.45 -7.28
C VAL A 115 -12.23 -7.48 -8.41
N ILE A 116 -12.87 -8.62 -8.21
CA ILE A 116 -13.07 -9.63 -9.25
C ILE A 116 -13.83 -9.04 -10.45
N ALA A 117 -14.91 -8.29 -10.21
CA ALA A 117 -15.67 -7.62 -11.26
C ALA A 117 -14.83 -6.59 -12.04
N ILE A 118 -13.92 -5.88 -11.34
CA ILE A 118 -12.96 -4.99 -11.99
C ILE A 118 -12.04 -5.77 -12.92
N LEU A 119 -11.42 -6.85 -12.45
CA LEU A 119 -10.45 -7.63 -13.23
C LEU A 119 -11.11 -8.29 -14.47
N LYS A 120 -12.35 -8.75 -14.35
CA LYS A 120 -13.11 -9.34 -15.47
C LYS A 120 -13.35 -8.36 -16.62
N ARG A 121 -13.28 -7.05 -16.40
CA ARG A 121 -13.40 -6.03 -17.47
C ARG A 121 -12.18 -6.00 -18.41
N TYR A 122 -11.09 -6.63 -18.01
CA TYR A 122 -9.82 -6.68 -18.75
C TYR A 122 -9.52 -8.12 -19.21
N PRO A 123 -10.25 -8.69 -20.19
CA PRO A 123 -10.14 -10.11 -20.54
C PRO A 123 -8.88 -10.45 -21.37
N PHE A 124 -8.14 -9.44 -21.86
CA PHE A 124 -7.03 -9.66 -22.80
C PHE A 124 -5.68 -9.22 -22.25
N GLY A 125 -4.61 -9.84 -22.75
CA GLY A 125 -3.22 -9.54 -22.41
C GLY A 125 -2.70 -10.35 -21.23
N ASP A 126 -1.40 -10.27 -20.97
CA ASP A 126 -0.72 -11.00 -19.88
C ASP A 126 -0.99 -10.35 -18.51
N THR A 127 -1.08 -9.00 -18.49
CA THR A 127 -1.43 -8.20 -17.31
C THR A 127 -2.81 -7.59 -17.46
N PHE A 128 -3.44 -7.23 -16.32
CA PHE A 128 -4.77 -6.62 -16.32
C PHE A 128 -4.74 -5.14 -16.72
N PHE A 129 -3.79 -4.38 -16.18
CA PHE A 129 -3.72 -2.94 -16.41
C PHE A 129 -2.48 -2.58 -17.24
N ARG A 130 -2.65 -1.69 -18.20
CA ARG A 130 -1.55 -1.18 -19.03
C ARG A 130 -1.59 0.34 -19.08
N VAL A 131 -0.46 0.94 -18.79
CA VAL A 131 -0.22 2.38 -18.93
C VAL A 131 1.11 2.61 -19.64
N SER A 132 1.23 3.71 -20.36
CA SER A 132 2.47 4.06 -21.07
C SER A 132 3.64 4.31 -20.10
N SER A 133 3.36 4.95 -18.96
CA SER A 133 4.34 5.20 -17.90
C SER A 133 3.66 5.55 -16.59
N TYR A 134 4.41 5.42 -15.48
CA TYR A 134 3.95 5.88 -14.16
C TYR A 134 3.68 7.39 -14.13
N ASP A 135 4.50 8.17 -14.82
CA ASP A 135 4.33 9.64 -14.85
C ASP A 135 3.04 10.03 -15.58
N SER A 136 2.70 9.34 -16.66
CA SER A 136 1.41 9.52 -17.33
C SER A 136 0.25 9.22 -16.39
N PHE A 137 0.28 8.09 -15.70
CA PHE A 137 -0.75 7.75 -14.70
C PHE A 137 -0.83 8.80 -13.59
N LYS A 138 0.31 9.18 -13.02
CA LYS A 138 0.43 10.17 -11.96
C LYS A 138 -0.16 11.53 -12.37
N PHE A 139 0.03 11.92 -13.63
CA PHE A 139 -0.56 13.14 -14.17
C PHE A 139 -2.09 13.10 -14.11
N TYR A 140 -2.71 12.03 -14.64
CA TYR A 140 -4.17 11.88 -14.62
C TYR A 140 -4.73 11.73 -13.22
N PHE A 141 -4.04 10.99 -12.36
CA PHE A 141 -4.40 10.84 -10.95
C PHE A 141 -4.41 12.19 -10.22
N LYS A 142 -3.33 12.97 -10.36
CA LYS A 142 -3.23 14.31 -9.77
C LYS A 142 -4.30 15.26 -10.32
N GLN A 143 -4.60 15.17 -11.60
CA GLN A 143 -5.68 15.95 -12.21
C GLN A 143 -7.04 15.55 -11.63
N ALA A 144 -7.30 14.25 -11.42
CA ALA A 144 -8.54 13.77 -10.80
C ALA A 144 -8.67 14.24 -9.35
N CYS A 145 -7.61 14.16 -8.53
CA CYS A 145 -7.61 14.67 -7.16
C CYS A 145 -7.94 16.17 -7.14
N ARG A 146 -7.28 16.97 -7.99
CA ARG A 146 -7.56 18.41 -8.07
C ARG A 146 -9.01 18.72 -8.44
N LYS A 147 -9.59 17.98 -9.40
CA LYS A 147 -11.00 18.16 -9.81
C LYS A 147 -11.98 17.69 -8.72
N ALA A 148 -11.57 16.75 -7.89
CA ALA A 148 -12.35 16.23 -6.77
C ALA A 148 -12.19 17.07 -5.49
N ASP A 149 -11.44 18.18 -5.54
CA ASP A 149 -11.11 19.00 -4.39
C ASP A 149 -10.47 18.20 -3.26
N ILE A 150 -9.42 17.46 -3.63
CA ILE A 150 -8.63 16.60 -2.72
C ILE A 150 -7.19 17.09 -2.75
N ASP A 151 -6.77 17.71 -1.64
CA ASP A 151 -5.42 18.22 -1.46
C ASP A 151 -4.51 17.19 -0.79
N ASP A 152 -3.20 17.34 -1.07
CA ASP A 152 -2.12 16.55 -0.48
C ASP A 152 -2.39 15.05 -0.45
N PHE A 153 -2.87 14.49 -1.55
CA PHE A 153 -3.15 13.06 -1.69
C PHE A 153 -2.33 12.44 -2.83
N ARG A 154 -1.66 11.34 -2.54
CA ARG A 154 -0.83 10.59 -3.47
C ARG A 154 -1.43 9.21 -3.72
N PHE A 155 -1.13 8.61 -4.87
CA PHE A 155 -1.61 7.27 -5.18
C PHE A 155 -1.23 6.24 -4.09
N HIS A 156 -0.03 6.36 -3.49
CA HIS A 156 0.40 5.46 -2.42
C HIS A 156 -0.43 5.60 -1.14
N ASP A 157 -1.09 6.74 -0.93
CA ASP A 157 -1.94 6.97 0.24
C ASP A 157 -3.24 6.14 0.18
N LEU A 158 -3.63 5.61 -1.01
CA LEU A 158 -4.71 4.62 -1.14
C LEU A 158 -4.45 3.35 -0.32
N ARG A 159 -3.18 2.96 -0.17
CA ARG A 159 -2.79 1.85 0.69
C ARG A 159 -2.99 2.19 2.18
N ALA A 160 -2.78 3.43 2.59
CA ALA A 160 -3.13 3.89 3.93
C ALA A 160 -4.64 3.83 4.16
N CYS A 161 -5.44 4.23 3.15
CA CYS A 161 -6.90 4.09 3.18
C CYS A 161 -7.32 2.62 3.37
N PHE A 162 -6.75 1.69 2.58
CA PHE A 162 -7.00 0.25 2.75
C PHE A 162 -6.71 -0.22 4.18
N CYS A 163 -5.50 0.08 4.69
CA CYS A 163 -5.09 -0.37 6.02
C CYS A 163 -6.02 0.17 7.11
N THR A 164 -6.37 1.47 7.05
CA THR A 164 -7.29 2.09 8.01
C THR A 164 -8.67 1.44 7.95
N ASN A 165 -9.25 1.30 6.75
CA ASN A 165 -10.58 0.72 6.59
C ASN A 165 -10.63 -0.75 7.01
N ALA A 166 -9.59 -1.54 6.70
CA ALA A 166 -9.50 -2.93 7.12
C ALA A 166 -9.44 -3.08 8.65
N LEU A 167 -8.67 -2.22 9.33
CA LEU A 167 -8.62 -2.20 10.79
C LEU A 167 -9.95 -1.76 11.40
N LEU A 168 -10.60 -0.72 10.85
CA LEU A 168 -11.92 -0.26 11.31
C LEU A 168 -13.00 -1.33 11.08
N SER A 169 -12.91 -2.11 9.99
CA SER A 169 -13.83 -3.23 9.74
C SER A 169 -13.58 -4.45 10.64
N GLY A 170 -12.56 -4.40 11.50
CA GLY A 170 -12.32 -5.41 12.52
C GLY A 170 -11.25 -6.43 12.20
N MET A 171 -10.53 -6.30 11.10
CA MET A 171 -9.35 -7.12 10.82
C MET A 171 -8.25 -6.85 11.84
N SER A 172 -7.54 -7.89 12.26
CA SER A 172 -6.37 -7.71 13.11
C SER A 172 -5.20 -7.07 12.36
N GLU A 173 -4.29 -6.42 13.09
CA GLU A 173 -3.07 -5.84 12.51
C GLU A 173 -2.26 -6.89 11.72
N SER A 174 -2.19 -8.14 12.21
CA SER A 174 -1.51 -9.23 11.52
C SER A 174 -2.18 -9.61 10.20
N GLN A 175 -3.51 -9.65 10.15
CA GLN A 175 -4.27 -9.90 8.91
C GLN A 175 -4.04 -8.78 7.91
N VAL A 176 -4.12 -7.52 8.34
CA VAL A 176 -3.85 -6.35 7.47
C VAL A 176 -2.41 -6.36 6.99
N ALA A 177 -1.42 -6.70 7.84
CA ALA A 177 -0.02 -6.82 7.46
C ALA A 177 0.18 -7.89 6.38
N THR A 178 -0.46 -9.05 6.53
CA THR A 178 -0.40 -10.15 5.56
C THR A 178 -0.92 -9.71 4.19
N ILE A 179 -2.10 -9.09 4.13
CA ILE A 179 -2.70 -8.64 2.87
C ILE A 179 -1.88 -7.51 2.25
N SER A 180 -1.55 -6.51 3.03
CA SER A 180 -0.83 -5.34 2.53
C SER A 180 0.66 -5.63 2.28
N GLY A 181 1.26 -6.64 2.90
CA GLY A 181 2.69 -6.98 2.79
C GLY A 181 3.59 -6.00 3.57
N HIS A 182 3.19 -5.64 4.79
CA HIS A 182 4.06 -4.98 5.75
C HIS A 182 4.88 -6.04 6.49
N LEU A 183 6.20 -5.91 6.47
CA LEU A 183 7.11 -6.82 7.20
C LEU A 183 7.00 -6.62 8.70
N ASP A 184 6.84 -5.39 9.14
CA ASP A 184 6.63 -5.04 10.54
C ASP A 184 5.20 -4.53 10.73
N TRP A 185 4.37 -5.34 11.40
CA TRP A 185 2.99 -4.98 11.74
C TRP A 185 2.90 -3.74 12.66
N ARG A 186 3.95 -3.44 13.41
CA ARG A 186 4.02 -2.22 14.23
C ARG A 186 3.92 -0.95 13.39
N SER A 187 4.34 -1.02 12.13
CA SER A 187 4.16 0.08 11.18
C SER A 187 2.68 0.40 10.90
N LEU A 188 1.77 -0.54 11.21
CA LEU A 188 0.32 -0.34 11.06
C LEU A 188 -0.31 0.42 12.24
N LYS A 189 0.38 0.56 13.37
CA LYS A 189 -0.12 1.33 14.53
C LYS A 189 -0.56 2.74 14.16
N ARG A 190 0.09 3.35 13.17
CA ARG A 190 -0.28 4.66 12.63
C ARG A 190 -1.68 4.71 12.03
N TYR A 191 -2.18 3.57 11.53
CA TYR A 191 -3.51 3.44 10.93
C TYR A 191 -4.55 2.97 11.94
N ALA A 192 -4.12 2.42 13.07
CA ALA A 192 -4.98 1.93 14.15
C ALA A 192 -5.44 3.08 15.05
N ARG A 193 -5.95 4.19 14.48
CA ARG A 193 -6.59 5.27 15.24
C ARG A 193 -8.00 4.87 15.65
N ILE A 194 -8.11 3.72 16.28
CA ILE A 194 -9.39 3.22 16.80
C ILE A 194 -9.73 4.07 18.03
N LYS A 195 -10.78 4.85 17.93
CA LYS A 195 -11.33 5.57 19.09
C LYS A 195 -12.10 4.61 19.97
N ALA A 196 -12.26 4.97 21.25
CA ALA A 196 -13.04 4.15 22.19
C ALA A 196 -14.47 3.91 21.68
N GLU A 197 -15.05 4.91 21.01
CA GLU A 197 -16.38 4.83 20.41
C GLU A 197 -16.49 3.75 19.34
N ASP A 198 -15.44 3.55 18.52
CA ASP A 198 -15.40 2.53 17.46
C ASP A 198 -15.35 1.10 18.01
N LEU A 199 -15.05 0.93 19.30
CA LEU A 199 -14.97 -0.36 19.98
C LEU A 199 -16.23 -0.73 20.76
N LEU A 200 -17.20 0.18 20.87
CA LEU A 200 -18.37 -0.03 21.72
C LEU A 200 -19.16 -1.29 21.35
N ASP A 201 -19.46 -1.46 20.08
CA ASP A 201 -20.16 -2.64 19.56
C ASP A 201 -19.37 -3.94 19.79
N LYS A 202 -18.04 -3.88 19.67
CA LYS A 202 -17.19 -5.05 19.92
C LYS A 202 -17.16 -5.44 21.39
N VAL A 203 -17.10 -4.44 22.29
CA VAL A 203 -17.13 -4.68 23.74
C VAL A 203 -18.48 -5.26 24.15
N ASN A 204 -19.60 -4.75 23.62
CA ASN A 204 -20.93 -5.25 23.89
C ASN A 204 -21.14 -6.69 23.40
N ASN A 205 -20.39 -7.15 22.41
CA ASN A 205 -20.46 -8.49 21.85
C ASN A 205 -19.43 -9.47 22.43
N ILE A 206 -18.69 -9.10 23.49
CA ILE A 206 -17.76 -10.01 24.18
C ILE A 206 -18.57 -11.10 24.88
N GLN A 207 -18.39 -12.34 24.41
CA GLN A 207 -18.98 -13.52 25.03
C GLN A 207 -17.99 -14.15 26.01
N ILE A 208 -18.51 -14.60 27.18
CA ILE A 208 -17.72 -15.37 28.15
C ILE A 208 -17.49 -16.77 27.59
N VAL A 209 -16.26 -17.04 27.15
CA VAL A 209 -15.87 -18.39 26.71
C VAL A 209 -15.63 -19.26 27.95
N LYS A 210 -16.41 -20.33 28.13
CA LYS A 210 -16.13 -21.33 29.14
C LYS A 210 -14.90 -22.15 28.75
N ILE A 211 -13.76 -21.81 29.33
CA ILE A 211 -12.54 -22.61 29.20
C ILE A 211 -12.76 -23.91 29.99
N LYS A 212 -12.82 -25.07 29.31
CA LYS A 212 -12.76 -26.36 30.00
C LYS A 212 -11.38 -26.47 30.63
N ALA A 213 -11.30 -26.45 31.95
CA ALA A 213 -10.09 -26.80 32.65
C ALA A 213 -9.80 -28.28 32.31
N ASN A 214 -8.70 -28.53 31.63
CA ASN A 214 -8.15 -29.88 31.54
C ASN A 214 -7.59 -30.21 32.92
N VAL A 215 -8.29 -31.05 33.67
CA VAL A 215 -7.81 -31.72 34.89
C VAL A 215 -7.06 -32.97 34.46
#